data_24fa7c7d98be6443a1364741366f7b74
#
_entry.id   24fa7c7d98be6443a1364741366f7b74
#
_cell.length_a   1.000
_cell.length_b   1.000
_cell.length_c   1.000
_cell.angle_alpha   90.00
_cell.angle_beta   90.00
_cell.angle_gamma   90.00
#
_symmetry.space_group_name_H-M   'P 1'
#
loop_
_entity.id
_entity.type
_entity.pdbx_description
1 polymer ?
#
loop_
_entity_poly.entity_id
_entity_poly.type
_entity_poly.pdbx_seq_one_letter_code
_entity_poly.pdbx_strand_id
1 'polypeptide(L)'
;MLRTAPEAQRVAPTRIVDQFLFDLDGTITRQEILPEIARAIGVQKEIDDLTRRTMAGEFPFESSLRRRVEILRRVPVSQVREIVAGIQVDPHIEAFLDDNRDRCTIVTGNLDVWIADLVADLGVDCVSSTAAADGDRLLGLRHVLDKSRVAADYSGAICMVGDGYNDLGLIAASEYGVAYGGVHPPAPGLLAVATHAIYDPKRLCDLLSALS
;
A
#
# COMPACT_ATOMS: atom_id res chain seq x y z
N MET A 1 50.74 -24.24 6.47
CA MET A 1 49.27 -24.18 6.67
C MET A 1 48.73 -23.11 5.71
N LEU A 2 48.19 -23.52 4.57
CA LEU A 2 47.54 -22.65 3.59
C LEU A 2 46.11 -22.38 4.10
N ARG A 3 45.78 -21.13 4.34
CA ARG A 3 44.38 -20.71 4.62
C ARG A 3 43.64 -20.81 3.31
N THR A 4 42.60 -21.65 3.26
CA THR A 4 41.62 -21.67 2.18
C THR A 4 40.87 -20.34 2.19
N ALA A 5 40.81 -19.69 1.01
CA ALA A 5 39.99 -18.50 0.80
C ALA A 5 38.51 -18.82 1.09
N PRO A 6 37.73 -17.88 1.65
CA PRO A 6 36.30 -18.09 1.85
C PRO A 6 35.63 -18.33 0.49
N GLU A 7 34.82 -19.40 0.42
CA GLU A 7 33.95 -19.66 -0.70
C GLU A 7 33.11 -18.43 -1.00
N ALA A 8 33.21 -17.90 -2.21
CA ALA A 8 32.33 -16.84 -2.67
C ALA A 8 30.89 -17.36 -2.57
N GLN A 9 30.08 -16.74 -1.72
CA GLN A 9 28.65 -16.98 -1.69
C GLN A 9 28.11 -16.79 -3.09
N ARG A 10 27.66 -17.86 -3.73
CA ARG A 10 26.91 -17.79 -4.99
C ARG A 10 25.64 -17.02 -4.68
N VAL A 11 25.55 -15.79 -5.18
CA VAL A 11 24.29 -15.03 -5.22
C VAL A 11 23.33 -15.90 -6.04
N ALA A 12 22.23 -16.32 -5.45
CA ALA A 12 21.18 -17.02 -6.17
C ALA A 12 20.76 -16.16 -7.36
N PRO A 13 20.46 -16.73 -8.53
CA PRO A 13 20.00 -15.96 -9.67
C PRO A 13 18.73 -15.20 -9.26
N THR A 14 18.68 -13.89 -9.54
CA THR A 14 17.51 -13.05 -9.32
C THR A 14 16.34 -13.66 -10.10
N ARG A 15 15.29 -14.04 -9.40
CA ARG A 15 14.08 -14.57 -10.03
C ARG A 15 13.29 -13.41 -10.60
N ILE A 16 12.88 -13.50 -11.86
CA ILE A 16 11.99 -12.52 -12.48
C ILE A 16 10.65 -12.53 -11.73
N VAL A 17 10.14 -11.35 -11.44
CA VAL A 17 8.85 -11.15 -10.77
C VAL A 17 7.73 -11.27 -11.79
N ASP A 18 6.70 -12.04 -11.47
CA ASP A 18 5.51 -12.20 -12.31
C ASP A 18 4.47 -11.11 -12.02
N GLN A 19 4.36 -10.67 -10.75
CA GLN A 19 3.38 -9.68 -10.29
C GLN A 19 4.00 -8.68 -9.32
N PHE A 20 3.69 -7.40 -9.51
CA PHE A 20 4.04 -6.31 -8.62
C PHE A 20 2.80 -5.83 -7.87
N LEU A 21 2.81 -5.94 -6.57
CA LEU A 21 1.73 -5.51 -5.69
C LEU A 21 2.17 -4.26 -4.93
N PHE A 22 1.30 -3.24 -4.89
CA PHE A 22 1.60 -1.97 -4.24
C PHE A 22 0.53 -1.63 -3.22
N ASP A 23 0.94 -1.21 -2.03
CA ASP A 23 0.03 -0.40 -1.21
C ASP A 23 -0.23 0.94 -1.90
N LEU A 24 -1.31 1.62 -1.51
CA LEU A 24 -1.73 2.90 -2.09
C LEU A 24 -1.22 4.08 -1.26
N ASP A 25 -1.69 4.16 0.00
CA ASP A 25 -1.43 5.29 0.89
C ASP A 25 0.04 5.32 1.34
N GLY A 26 0.74 6.45 1.16
CA GLY A 26 2.15 6.54 1.55
C GLY A 26 3.11 5.72 0.69
N THR A 27 2.60 4.97 -0.29
CA THR A 27 3.38 4.20 -1.26
C THR A 27 3.24 4.77 -2.66
N ILE A 28 2.10 4.59 -3.33
CA ILE A 28 1.83 5.21 -4.64
C ILE A 28 1.50 6.69 -4.45
N THR A 29 0.68 7.01 -3.45
CA THR A 29 0.33 8.40 -3.13
C THR A 29 1.36 9.02 -2.19
N ARG A 30 1.56 10.34 -2.34
CA ARG A 30 2.45 11.14 -1.49
C ARG A 30 1.78 11.64 -0.21
N GLN A 31 0.47 11.37 -0.05
CA GLN A 31 -0.31 11.71 1.13
C GLN A 31 -1.16 10.51 1.55
N GLU A 32 -1.49 10.47 2.81
CA GLU A 32 -2.47 9.55 3.40
C GLU A 32 -3.89 10.02 3.11
N ILE A 33 -4.72 9.21 2.46
CA ILE A 33 -6.08 9.58 2.00
C ILE A 33 -7.00 9.91 3.17
N LEU A 34 -7.07 9.06 4.20
CA LEU A 34 -7.98 9.26 5.32
C LEU A 34 -7.67 10.53 6.14
N PRO A 35 -6.42 10.88 6.45
CA PRO A 35 -6.04 12.16 7.03
C PRO A 35 -6.43 13.37 6.17
N GLU A 36 -6.32 13.29 4.84
CA GLU A 36 -6.73 14.38 3.96
C GLU A 36 -8.26 14.61 4.00
N ILE A 37 -9.06 13.53 3.96
CA ILE A 37 -10.51 13.63 4.15
C ILE A 37 -10.83 14.25 5.51
N ALA A 38 -10.15 13.82 6.57
CA ALA A 38 -10.36 14.30 7.93
C ALA A 38 -10.03 15.78 8.09
N ARG A 39 -8.98 16.27 7.39
CA ARG A 39 -8.59 17.68 7.37
C ARG A 39 -9.69 18.54 6.78
N ALA A 40 -10.29 18.11 5.68
CA ALA A 40 -11.37 18.83 5.01
C ALA A 40 -12.61 19.07 5.90
N ILE A 41 -12.82 18.21 6.90
CA ILE A 41 -13.99 18.29 7.81
C ILE A 41 -13.63 18.63 9.27
N GLY A 42 -12.35 18.96 9.54
CA GLY A 42 -11.89 19.42 10.85
C GLY A 42 -11.79 18.34 11.95
N VAL A 43 -11.66 17.05 11.56
CA VAL A 43 -11.48 15.92 12.51
C VAL A 43 -10.11 15.27 12.42
N GLN A 44 -9.13 15.96 11.85
CA GLN A 44 -7.81 15.46 11.57
C GLN A 44 -7.14 14.82 12.80
N LYS A 45 -7.19 15.48 13.97
CA LYS A 45 -6.52 14.98 15.19
C LYS A 45 -7.00 13.58 15.61
N GLU A 46 -8.29 13.29 15.46
CA GLU A 46 -8.86 11.98 15.81
C GLU A 46 -8.39 10.90 14.85
N ILE A 47 -8.33 11.21 13.55
CA ILE A 47 -7.85 10.29 12.52
C ILE A 47 -6.34 10.06 12.61
N ASP A 48 -5.55 11.13 12.82
CA ASP A 48 -4.09 11.04 12.98
C ASP A 48 -3.70 10.15 14.18
N ASP A 49 -4.41 10.27 15.32
CA ASP A 49 -4.16 9.41 16.48
C ASP A 49 -4.44 7.94 16.18
N LEU A 50 -5.56 7.64 15.52
CA LEU A 50 -5.90 6.28 15.11
C LEU A 50 -4.88 5.72 14.11
N THR A 51 -4.46 6.51 13.12
CA THR A 51 -3.45 6.14 12.13
C THR A 51 -2.12 5.84 12.81
N ARG A 52 -1.61 6.76 13.65
CA ARG A 52 -0.36 6.61 14.38
C ARG A 52 -0.34 5.33 15.24
N ARG A 53 -1.41 5.06 15.97
CA ARG A 53 -1.52 3.85 16.83
C ARG A 53 -1.58 2.57 16.01
N THR A 54 -2.22 2.62 14.84
CA THR A 54 -2.25 1.48 13.90
C THR A 54 -0.86 1.21 13.32
N MET A 55 -0.15 2.25 12.90
CA MET A 55 1.23 2.15 12.39
C MET A 55 2.22 1.67 13.45
N ALA A 56 1.98 1.99 14.73
CA ALA A 56 2.75 1.47 15.85
C ALA A 56 2.40 0.02 16.23
N GLY A 57 1.39 -0.60 15.59
CA GLY A 57 0.89 -1.92 15.95
C GLY A 57 0.12 -1.99 17.28
N GLU A 58 -0.21 -0.81 17.86
CA GLU A 58 -0.94 -0.73 19.13
C GLU A 58 -2.44 -0.99 18.97
N PHE A 59 -2.97 -0.79 17.77
CA PHE A 59 -4.38 -0.93 17.49
C PHE A 59 -4.59 -1.75 16.19
N PRO A 60 -5.40 -2.83 16.22
CA PRO A 60 -5.60 -3.67 15.05
C PRO A 60 -6.13 -2.87 13.86
N PHE A 61 -5.58 -3.10 12.66
CA PHE A 61 -5.92 -2.37 11.43
C PHE A 61 -7.43 -2.36 11.17
N GLU A 62 -8.08 -3.52 11.22
CA GLU A 62 -9.53 -3.62 10.97
C GLU A 62 -10.34 -2.74 11.92
N SER A 63 -10.04 -2.82 13.22
CA SER A 63 -10.75 -2.02 14.25
C SER A 63 -10.52 -0.53 14.03
N SER A 64 -9.28 -0.15 13.68
CA SER A 64 -8.91 1.23 13.34
C SER A 64 -9.65 1.73 12.09
N LEU A 65 -9.66 0.95 11.02
CA LEU A 65 -10.35 1.32 9.78
C LEU A 65 -11.84 1.50 10.03
N ARG A 66 -12.49 0.56 10.73
CA ARG A 66 -13.91 0.67 11.09
C ARG A 66 -14.21 1.97 11.83
N ARG A 67 -13.37 2.32 12.80
CA ARG A 67 -13.53 3.56 13.57
C ARG A 67 -13.34 4.80 12.72
N ARG A 68 -12.31 4.84 11.88
CA ARG A 68 -12.04 5.95 10.97
C ARG A 68 -13.16 6.13 9.96
N VAL A 69 -13.66 5.04 9.37
CA VAL A 69 -14.79 5.08 8.43
C VAL A 69 -16.06 5.60 9.13
N GLU A 70 -16.35 5.18 10.36
CA GLU A 70 -17.50 5.68 11.11
C GLU A 70 -17.44 7.20 11.34
N ILE A 71 -16.27 7.75 11.59
CA ILE A 71 -16.05 9.19 11.73
C ILE A 71 -16.26 9.92 10.38
N LEU A 72 -15.71 9.33 9.29
CA LEU A 72 -15.66 9.97 7.98
C LEU A 72 -16.92 9.76 7.12
N ARG A 73 -17.75 8.74 7.39
CA ARG A 73 -18.93 8.39 6.56
C ARG A 73 -19.98 9.49 6.40
N ARG A 74 -19.90 10.57 7.20
CA ARG A 74 -20.75 11.74 7.08
C ARG A 74 -20.39 12.63 5.89
N VAL A 75 -19.19 12.44 5.30
CA VAL A 75 -18.76 13.15 4.12
C VAL A 75 -19.40 12.49 2.90
N PRO A 76 -20.04 13.25 1.99
CA PRO A 76 -20.55 12.73 0.74
C PRO A 76 -19.45 12.00 -0.05
N VAL A 77 -19.78 10.89 -0.71
CA VAL A 77 -18.81 10.11 -1.50
C VAL A 77 -18.21 10.97 -2.62
N SER A 78 -19.01 11.81 -3.27
CA SER A 78 -18.54 12.75 -4.30
C SER A 78 -17.49 13.71 -3.75
N GLN A 79 -17.71 14.28 -2.57
CA GLN A 79 -16.75 15.18 -1.92
C GLN A 79 -15.45 14.44 -1.55
N VAL A 80 -15.54 13.18 -1.08
CA VAL A 80 -14.35 12.39 -0.82
C VAL A 80 -13.56 12.16 -2.11
N ARG A 81 -14.23 11.82 -3.21
CA ARG A 81 -13.58 11.63 -4.52
C ARG A 81 -12.91 12.91 -5.02
N GLU A 82 -13.51 14.08 -4.83
CA GLU A 82 -12.87 15.37 -5.13
C GLU A 82 -11.59 15.59 -4.32
N ILE A 83 -11.60 15.23 -3.02
CA ILE A 83 -10.40 15.30 -2.17
C ILE A 83 -9.34 14.33 -2.69
N VAL A 84 -9.72 13.09 -3.00
CA VAL A 84 -8.82 12.04 -3.50
C VAL A 84 -8.21 12.44 -4.85
N ALA A 85 -8.98 13.06 -5.74
CA ALA A 85 -8.47 13.59 -7.01
C ALA A 85 -7.39 14.67 -6.85
N GLY A 86 -7.31 15.33 -5.70
CA GLY A 86 -6.26 16.29 -5.36
C GLY A 86 -4.99 15.67 -4.77
N ILE A 87 -4.99 14.36 -4.49
CA ILE A 87 -3.85 13.64 -3.91
C ILE A 87 -2.78 13.41 -4.98
N GLN A 88 -1.53 13.72 -4.62
CA GLN A 88 -0.42 13.56 -5.54
C GLN A 88 0.04 12.10 -5.61
N VAL A 89 0.16 11.56 -6.80
CA VAL A 89 0.84 10.31 -7.09
C VAL A 89 2.34 10.57 -7.26
N ASP A 90 3.20 9.64 -6.86
CA ASP A 90 4.62 9.77 -7.13
C ASP A 90 4.90 9.51 -8.61
N PRO A 91 5.52 10.47 -9.35
CA PRO A 91 5.67 10.37 -10.80
C PRO A 91 6.60 9.25 -11.26
N HIS A 92 7.53 8.78 -10.39
CA HIS A 92 8.38 7.64 -10.75
C HIS A 92 7.60 6.33 -10.65
N ILE A 93 6.77 6.20 -9.60
CA ILE A 93 5.93 5.03 -9.41
C ILE A 93 4.83 5.00 -10.47
N GLU A 94 4.20 6.14 -10.77
CA GLU A 94 3.21 6.26 -11.83
C GLU A 94 3.77 5.80 -13.19
N ALA A 95 4.97 6.27 -13.56
CA ALA A 95 5.62 5.84 -14.80
C ALA A 95 5.91 4.32 -14.81
N PHE A 96 6.32 3.74 -13.68
CA PHE A 96 6.51 2.29 -13.58
C PHE A 96 5.19 1.51 -13.74
N LEU A 97 4.10 2.00 -13.13
CA LEU A 97 2.77 1.41 -13.30
C LEU A 97 2.32 1.47 -14.76
N ASP A 98 2.52 2.60 -15.44
CA ASP A 98 2.18 2.79 -16.85
C ASP A 98 2.89 1.78 -17.76
N ASP A 99 4.18 1.54 -17.52
CA ASP A 99 5.00 0.62 -18.31
C ASP A 99 4.70 -0.86 -18.02
N ASN A 100 4.05 -1.18 -16.88
CA ASN A 100 3.86 -2.54 -16.38
C ASN A 100 2.40 -2.86 -15.97
N ARG A 101 1.40 -2.20 -16.56
CA ARG A 101 -0.01 -2.25 -16.12
C ARG A 101 -0.55 -3.66 -15.90
N ASP A 102 -0.30 -4.56 -16.83
CA ASP A 102 -0.81 -5.94 -16.79
C ASP A 102 -0.20 -6.81 -15.66
N ARG A 103 0.86 -6.30 -15.02
CA ARG A 103 1.60 -6.99 -13.97
C ARG A 103 1.55 -6.24 -12.63
N CYS A 104 0.85 -5.11 -12.58
CA CYS A 104 0.73 -4.29 -11.38
C CYS A 104 -0.68 -4.38 -10.80
N THR A 105 -0.76 -4.52 -9.48
CA THR A 105 -2.03 -4.49 -8.74
C THR A 105 -1.88 -3.62 -7.50
N ILE A 106 -2.84 -2.73 -7.28
CA ILE A 106 -2.97 -1.99 -6.02
C ILE A 106 -3.63 -2.89 -4.99
N VAL A 107 -3.05 -2.99 -3.79
CA VAL A 107 -3.60 -3.76 -2.67
C VAL A 107 -3.74 -2.83 -1.47
N THR A 108 -4.93 -2.28 -1.25
CA THR A 108 -5.13 -1.21 -0.26
C THR A 108 -6.22 -1.50 0.75
N GLY A 109 -6.02 -1.02 1.97
CA GLY A 109 -7.07 -1.00 2.99
C GLY A 109 -8.16 0.06 2.75
N ASN A 110 -7.99 0.98 1.81
CA ASN A 110 -8.97 2.02 1.49
C ASN A 110 -10.27 1.45 0.91
N LEU A 111 -11.31 2.28 0.87
CA LEU A 111 -12.63 1.88 0.37
C LEU A 111 -12.72 2.06 -1.14
N ASP A 112 -13.18 1.01 -1.82
CA ASP A 112 -13.47 0.99 -3.24
C ASP A 112 -14.20 2.25 -3.74
N VAL A 113 -15.26 2.65 -3.05
CA VAL A 113 -16.09 3.81 -3.44
C VAL A 113 -15.38 5.15 -3.33
N TRP A 114 -14.34 5.27 -2.49
CA TRP A 114 -13.59 6.50 -2.30
C TRP A 114 -12.45 6.69 -3.30
N ILE A 115 -11.81 5.59 -3.68
CA ILE A 115 -10.61 5.60 -4.54
C ILE A 115 -10.90 5.25 -6.00
N ALA A 116 -12.17 5.01 -6.36
CA ALA A 116 -12.55 4.49 -7.67
C ALA A 116 -11.98 5.30 -8.84
N ASP A 117 -12.04 6.63 -8.76
CA ASP A 117 -11.58 7.51 -9.84
C ASP A 117 -10.05 7.50 -9.93
N LEU A 118 -9.33 7.55 -8.78
CA LEU A 118 -7.88 7.45 -8.73
C LEU A 118 -7.36 6.12 -9.32
N VAL A 119 -8.02 5.00 -8.96
CA VAL A 119 -7.67 3.68 -9.50
C VAL A 119 -7.91 3.61 -11.00
N ALA A 120 -9.03 4.18 -11.47
CA ALA A 120 -9.35 4.25 -12.91
C ALA A 120 -8.30 5.08 -13.68
N ASP A 121 -7.84 6.20 -13.11
CA ASP A 121 -6.80 7.05 -13.71
C ASP A 121 -5.44 6.35 -13.77
N LEU A 122 -5.08 5.59 -12.72
CA LEU A 122 -3.84 4.79 -12.70
C LEU A 122 -3.90 3.60 -13.67
N GLY A 123 -5.08 3.12 -14.02
CA GLY A 123 -5.30 2.10 -15.05
C GLY A 123 -4.71 0.73 -14.73
N VAL A 124 -4.57 0.37 -13.44
CA VAL A 124 -4.10 -0.93 -12.96
C VAL A 124 -5.18 -1.62 -12.12
N ASP A 125 -5.07 -2.94 -11.97
CA ASP A 125 -5.98 -3.69 -11.11
C ASP A 125 -5.90 -3.24 -9.64
N CYS A 126 -7.01 -3.39 -8.91
CA CYS A 126 -7.09 -3.00 -7.51
C CYS A 126 -7.86 -4.00 -6.66
N VAL A 127 -7.26 -4.41 -5.54
CA VAL A 127 -7.89 -5.16 -4.47
C VAL A 127 -7.98 -4.26 -3.24
N SER A 128 -9.20 -3.99 -2.77
CA SER A 128 -9.44 -3.01 -1.71
C SER A 128 -10.47 -3.48 -0.68
N SER A 129 -10.58 -2.76 0.44
CA SER A 129 -11.76 -2.89 1.29
C SER A 129 -13.00 -2.37 0.55
N THR A 130 -14.17 -2.95 0.85
CA THR A 130 -15.41 -2.59 0.16
C THR A 130 -16.43 -1.97 1.10
N ALA A 131 -17.24 -1.06 0.55
CA ALA A 131 -18.26 -0.37 1.29
C ALA A 131 -19.65 -0.49 0.65
N ALA A 132 -20.69 -0.25 1.45
CA ALA A 132 -22.02 -0.01 0.96
C ALA A 132 -22.27 1.48 0.81
N ALA A 133 -22.78 1.91 -0.32
CA ALA A 133 -23.22 3.28 -0.58
C ALA A 133 -24.62 3.29 -1.18
N ASP A 134 -25.38 4.36 -0.91
CA ASP A 134 -26.66 4.66 -1.52
C ASP A 134 -26.58 6.08 -2.10
N GLY A 135 -26.41 6.14 -3.41
CA GLY A 135 -26.08 7.38 -4.10
C GLY A 135 -24.76 7.96 -3.55
N ASP A 136 -24.84 9.18 -3.04
CA ASP A 136 -23.70 9.94 -2.49
C ASP A 136 -23.44 9.69 -1.00
N ARG A 137 -24.18 8.78 -0.38
CA ARG A 137 -24.09 8.50 1.05
C ARG A 137 -23.40 7.16 1.31
N LEU A 138 -22.31 7.18 2.07
CA LEU A 138 -21.70 5.97 2.61
C LEU A 138 -22.55 5.36 3.71
N LEU A 139 -22.99 4.11 3.55
CA LEU A 139 -23.79 3.38 4.55
C LEU A 139 -22.90 2.68 5.59
N GLY A 140 -21.72 2.20 5.17
CA GLY A 140 -20.75 1.54 6.04
C GLY A 140 -19.86 0.55 5.31
N LEU A 141 -18.96 -0.08 6.05
CA LEU A 141 -18.08 -1.13 5.55
C LEU A 141 -18.85 -2.43 5.27
N ARG A 142 -18.58 -3.04 4.12
CA ARG A 142 -18.99 -4.42 3.80
C ARG A 142 -17.91 -5.42 4.18
N HIS A 143 -16.67 -5.15 3.70
CA HIS A 143 -15.53 -6.02 3.91
C HIS A 143 -14.28 -5.18 4.17
N VAL A 144 -13.46 -5.61 5.13
CA VAL A 144 -12.12 -5.06 5.35
C VAL A 144 -11.13 -6.04 4.75
N LEU A 145 -10.29 -5.56 3.84
CA LEU A 145 -9.28 -6.38 3.19
C LEU A 145 -8.23 -6.86 4.20
N ASP A 146 -8.05 -8.16 4.27
CA ASP A 146 -6.91 -8.79 4.93
C ASP A 146 -5.81 -9.03 3.90
N LYS A 147 -4.85 -8.09 3.82
CA LYS A 147 -3.75 -8.16 2.85
C LYS A 147 -2.91 -9.44 2.97
N SER A 148 -2.85 -10.06 4.15
CA SER A 148 -2.06 -11.29 4.35
C SER A 148 -2.54 -12.48 3.51
N ARG A 149 -3.77 -12.43 3.03
CA ARG A 149 -4.38 -13.49 2.22
C ARG A 149 -4.21 -13.30 0.73
N VAL A 150 -3.87 -12.09 0.29
CA VAL A 150 -3.83 -11.71 -1.13
C VAL A 150 -2.79 -12.50 -1.92
N ALA A 151 -1.66 -12.85 -1.29
CA ALA A 151 -0.62 -13.65 -1.96
C ALA A 151 -1.13 -14.99 -2.50
N ALA A 152 -2.16 -15.57 -1.88
CA ALA A 152 -2.73 -16.85 -2.29
C ALA A 152 -3.50 -16.79 -3.64
N ASP A 153 -3.88 -15.60 -4.08
CA ASP A 153 -4.62 -15.39 -5.32
C ASP A 153 -3.68 -15.29 -6.54
N TYR A 154 -2.37 -15.23 -6.32
CA TYR A 154 -1.37 -15.11 -7.38
C TYR A 154 -0.50 -16.35 -7.51
N SER A 155 -0.15 -16.68 -8.74
CA SER A 155 0.83 -17.71 -9.06
C SER A 155 2.14 -17.07 -9.53
N GLY A 156 3.27 -17.65 -9.15
CA GLY A 156 4.58 -17.14 -9.54
C GLY A 156 5.25 -16.26 -8.47
N ALA A 157 6.26 -15.52 -8.89
CA ALA A 157 7.01 -14.64 -7.99
C ALA A 157 6.32 -13.29 -7.82
N ILE A 158 6.11 -12.90 -6.57
CA ILE A 158 5.48 -11.64 -6.20
C ILE A 158 6.52 -10.68 -5.64
N CYS A 159 6.47 -9.41 -6.07
CA CYS A 159 7.10 -8.30 -5.39
C CYS A 159 6.00 -7.45 -4.73
N MET A 160 6.04 -7.30 -3.40
CA MET A 160 5.12 -6.42 -2.66
C MET A 160 5.86 -5.20 -2.13
N VAL A 161 5.31 -4.02 -2.38
CA VAL A 161 5.80 -2.73 -1.88
C VAL A 161 4.77 -2.14 -0.93
N GLY A 162 5.16 -1.82 0.29
CA GLY A 162 4.26 -1.23 1.29
C GLY A 162 5.03 -0.64 2.46
N ASP A 163 4.32 0.11 3.30
CA ASP A 163 4.88 0.91 4.38
C ASP A 163 4.20 0.66 5.73
N GLY A 164 2.96 0.16 5.72
CA GLY A 164 2.09 0.01 6.88
C GLY A 164 2.15 -1.35 7.55
N TYR A 165 1.68 -1.42 8.81
CA TYR A 165 1.65 -2.67 9.56
C TYR A 165 0.72 -3.73 8.94
N ASN A 166 -0.30 -3.29 8.18
CA ASN A 166 -1.21 -4.16 7.45
C ASN A 166 -0.57 -4.85 6.23
N ASP A 167 0.61 -4.38 5.77
CA ASP A 167 1.37 -4.98 4.68
C ASP A 167 2.26 -6.15 5.13
N LEU A 168 2.50 -6.26 6.44
CA LEU A 168 3.48 -7.19 7.01
C LEU A 168 3.29 -8.63 6.53
N GLY A 169 2.05 -9.12 6.55
CA GLY A 169 1.75 -10.50 6.13
C GLY A 169 2.00 -10.73 4.64
N LEU A 170 1.64 -9.76 3.80
CA LEU A 170 1.83 -9.85 2.34
C LEU A 170 3.31 -9.67 1.97
N ILE A 171 4.02 -8.73 2.60
CA ILE A 171 5.48 -8.56 2.43
C ILE A 171 6.23 -9.84 2.82
N ALA A 172 5.88 -10.45 3.95
CA ALA A 172 6.51 -11.69 4.40
C ALA A 172 6.23 -12.90 3.50
N ALA A 173 5.09 -12.90 2.79
CA ALA A 173 4.68 -13.97 1.88
C ALA A 173 5.22 -13.79 0.44
N SER A 174 5.80 -12.62 0.13
CA SER A 174 6.30 -12.30 -1.21
C SER A 174 7.74 -12.73 -1.41
N GLU A 175 8.12 -13.09 -2.66
CA GLU A 175 9.53 -13.39 -3.03
C GLU A 175 10.42 -12.16 -2.76
N TYR A 176 9.91 -10.97 -3.10
CA TYR A 176 10.54 -9.69 -2.80
C TYR A 176 9.56 -8.81 -2.01
N GLY A 177 9.79 -8.70 -0.71
CA GLY A 177 9.07 -7.78 0.15
C GLY A 177 9.86 -6.49 0.31
N VAL A 178 9.29 -5.35 -0.07
CA VAL A 178 9.93 -4.04 0.03
C VAL A 178 9.24 -3.20 1.11
N ALA A 179 9.95 -2.93 2.20
CA ALA A 179 9.55 -1.93 3.17
C ALA A 179 9.88 -0.54 2.60
N TYR A 180 8.85 0.19 2.17
CA TYR A 180 9.02 1.47 1.51
C TYR A 180 8.86 2.63 2.49
N GLY A 181 9.76 3.61 2.41
CA GLY A 181 9.82 4.77 3.31
C GLY A 181 9.89 6.10 2.57
N GLY A 182 9.24 6.22 1.42
CA GLY A 182 9.30 7.42 0.58
C GLY A 182 8.51 8.60 1.12
N VAL A 183 7.45 8.37 1.89
CA VAL A 183 6.60 9.41 2.49
C VAL A 183 6.86 9.54 3.99
N HIS A 184 6.89 8.44 4.69
CA HIS A 184 7.23 8.36 6.11
C HIS A 184 8.01 7.06 6.37
N PRO A 185 8.72 6.92 7.51
CA PRO A 185 9.41 5.68 7.83
C PRO A 185 8.44 4.49 7.84
N PRO A 186 8.82 3.35 7.24
CA PRO A 186 7.96 2.17 7.24
C PRO A 186 7.75 1.64 8.66
N ALA A 187 6.64 0.95 8.89
CA ALA A 187 6.34 0.35 10.18
C ALA A 187 7.49 -0.55 10.64
N PRO A 188 7.96 -0.45 11.90
CA PRO A 188 9.15 -1.17 12.35
C PRO A 188 9.11 -2.68 12.12
N GLY A 189 7.91 -3.29 12.20
CA GLY A 189 7.72 -4.72 11.93
C GLY A 189 8.05 -5.13 10.51
N LEU A 190 7.89 -4.24 9.52
CA LEU A 190 8.21 -4.53 8.12
C LEU A 190 9.70 -4.75 7.90
N LEU A 191 10.55 -3.94 8.58
CA LEU A 191 12.01 -4.06 8.46
C LEU A 191 12.55 -5.42 8.92
N ALA A 192 11.80 -6.16 9.74
CA ALA A 192 12.19 -7.47 10.21
C ALA A 192 11.88 -8.61 9.21
N VAL A 193 10.94 -8.40 8.28
CA VAL A 193 10.45 -9.42 7.34
C VAL A 193 10.73 -9.08 5.88
N ALA A 194 10.95 -7.80 5.56
CA ALA A 194 11.22 -7.35 4.21
C ALA A 194 12.59 -7.84 3.71
N THR A 195 12.66 -8.14 2.42
CA THR A 195 13.93 -8.44 1.74
C THR A 195 14.72 -7.17 1.41
N HIS A 196 14.00 -6.06 1.23
CA HIS A 196 14.57 -4.74 0.91
C HIS A 196 13.92 -3.64 1.73
N ALA A 197 14.69 -2.59 2.05
CA ALA A 197 14.18 -1.34 2.62
C ALA A 197 14.64 -0.18 1.74
N ILE A 198 13.69 0.58 1.19
CA ILE A 198 13.96 1.64 0.21
C ILE A 198 13.19 2.90 0.62
N TYR A 199 13.90 4.05 0.55
CA TYR A 199 13.39 5.35 1.01
C TYR A 199 13.32 6.41 -0.09
N ASP A 200 13.63 6.02 -1.32
CA ASP A 200 13.66 6.91 -2.49
C ASP A 200 12.87 6.28 -3.64
N PRO A 201 11.89 6.99 -4.23
CA PRO A 201 11.01 6.43 -5.26
C PRO A 201 11.75 6.02 -6.54
N LYS A 202 12.79 6.77 -6.93
CA LYS A 202 13.59 6.41 -8.11
C LYS A 202 14.36 5.11 -7.87
N ARG A 203 14.96 4.94 -6.66
CA ARG A 203 15.64 3.70 -6.28
C ARG A 203 14.69 2.52 -6.21
N LEU A 204 13.45 2.75 -5.78
CA LEU A 204 12.41 1.74 -5.82
C LEU A 204 12.18 1.29 -7.26
N CYS A 205 11.92 2.20 -8.18
CA CYS A 205 11.67 1.86 -9.59
C CYS A 205 12.90 1.24 -10.28
N ASP A 206 14.12 1.67 -9.93
CA ASP A 206 15.36 1.01 -10.40
C ASP A 206 15.41 -0.47 -9.97
N LEU A 207 15.04 -0.79 -8.71
CA LEU A 207 14.93 -2.19 -8.24
C LEU A 207 13.84 -2.96 -8.98
N LEU A 208 12.63 -2.40 -9.06
CA LEU A 208 11.48 -3.07 -9.69
C LEU A 208 11.77 -3.39 -11.16
N SER A 209 12.40 -2.45 -11.88
CA SER A 209 12.81 -2.66 -13.27
C SER A 209 13.90 -3.74 -13.43
N ALA A 210 14.77 -3.91 -12.43
CA ALA A 210 15.76 -4.98 -12.43
C ALA A 210 15.16 -6.36 -12.11
N LEU A 211 13.96 -6.41 -11.55
CA LEU A 211 13.19 -7.61 -11.23
C LEU A 211 12.15 -7.97 -12.31
N SER A 212 11.96 -7.10 -13.31
CA SER A 212 10.96 -7.24 -14.38
C SER A 212 11.32 -8.25 -15.47
#